data_ea95d62e57e8abf2aee4cf80f6ed6a5d
#
_entry.id   ea95d62e57e8abf2aee4cf80f6ed6a5d
#
_cell.length_a   1.000
_cell.length_b   1.000
_cell.length_c   1.000
_cell.angle_alpha   90.00
_cell.angle_beta   90.00
_cell.angle_gamma   90.00
#
_symmetry.space_group_name_H-M   'P 1'
#
loop_
_entity.id
_entity.type
_entity.pdbx_description
1 polymer ?
#
loop_
_entity_poly.entity_id
_entity_poly.type
_entity_poly.pdbx_seq_one_letter_code
_entity_poly.pdbx_strand_id
1 'polypeptide(L)'
;MSSILSASNFSVWDVPWHSRDPGAAPPHGANGSGKRGAGRPRRWQHERVRILVLGGTRFAGRAIVEAALGRGDTVTLFNRGITNRGLFPGVETVIGDRTEDLRSLGKRDFDAVVDVACYDPAAARLSAGALADRTGRYVFVSTVSVYADQSTTEAQLEDAPLAALKPDAAGPLENYGANKALCEAVVREVYGDRALIGRPGLISGPHDPTDRFPYWPRRIARGGRVLAPGDGGDLTQVIDVRDLAAFLLDAVHRQRGGVYNLTGTPRPFGILLDLCRTATYSDAEPAWTAGDRLLAAGVDPGSGIPLWVAEPGYEAFNDVDSSRAAAAGLACRPLIDTIRDTLAWDLGRGGPEKEGLDPAEERRLLAELAG
;
A
#
# COMPACT_ATOMS: atom_id res chain seq x y z
N MET A 1 -4.65 -22.67 30.01
CA MET A 1 -5.48 -21.47 30.04
C MET A 1 -5.03 -20.64 28.85
N SER A 2 -5.70 -20.81 27.74
CA SER A 2 -5.37 -20.16 26.47
C SER A 2 -5.93 -18.76 26.49
N SER A 3 -5.05 -17.76 26.58
CA SER A 3 -5.42 -16.37 26.37
C SER A 3 -5.43 -16.11 24.86
N ILE A 4 -6.62 -15.89 24.37
CA ILE A 4 -6.96 -15.43 23.04
C ILE A 4 -6.35 -14.03 22.87
N LEU A 5 -5.21 -13.92 22.18
CA LEU A 5 -4.75 -12.65 21.63
C LEU A 5 -5.64 -12.34 20.43
N SER A 6 -6.50 -11.37 20.62
CA SER A 6 -7.40 -10.91 19.57
C SER A 6 -6.57 -10.27 18.45
N ALA A 7 -6.66 -10.83 17.28
CA ALA A 7 -6.14 -10.28 16.03
C ALA A 7 -6.95 -9.05 15.57
N SER A 8 -7.10 -8.09 16.46
CA SER A 8 -7.88 -6.88 16.21
C SER A 8 -6.94 -5.69 16.28
N ASN A 9 -6.35 -5.32 15.16
CA ASN A 9 -6.03 -3.91 14.85
C ASN A 9 -4.98 -3.69 13.76
N PHE A 10 -4.77 -4.63 12.83
CA PHE A 10 -4.28 -4.21 11.54
C PHE A 10 -5.44 -3.58 10.77
N SER A 11 -5.79 -2.34 11.09
CA SER A 11 -6.69 -1.56 10.25
C SER A 11 -5.95 -1.11 8.98
N VAL A 12 -5.58 -2.08 8.16
CA VAL A 12 -5.25 -1.85 6.77
C VAL A 12 -6.57 -1.53 6.11
N TRP A 13 -6.92 -0.23 6.02
CA TRP A 13 -8.03 0.30 5.25
C TRP A 13 -9.44 0.08 5.85
N ASP A 14 -10.06 1.14 6.33
CA ASP A 14 -11.52 1.25 6.50
C ASP A 14 -12.20 1.09 5.12
N VAL A 15 -12.39 -0.13 4.67
CA VAL A 15 -13.27 -0.49 3.57
C VAL A 15 -14.42 -1.26 4.18
N PRO A 16 -15.68 -0.82 4.07
CA PRO A 16 -16.82 -1.61 4.53
C PRO A 16 -16.89 -2.91 3.72
N TRP A 17 -16.61 -4.01 4.36
CA TRP A 17 -16.83 -5.35 3.82
C TRP A 17 -18.31 -5.69 3.90
N HIS A 18 -18.97 -5.78 2.76
CA HIS A 18 -20.25 -6.47 2.67
C HIS A 18 -19.97 -7.93 2.32
N SER A 19 -20.08 -8.80 3.32
CA SER A 19 -20.07 -10.25 3.14
C SER A 19 -21.27 -10.66 2.27
N ARG A 20 -21.01 -11.22 1.09
CA ARG A 20 -21.98 -12.04 0.38
C ARG A 20 -21.61 -13.50 0.59
N ASP A 21 -22.62 -14.29 0.95
CA ASP A 21 -22.59 -15.75 1.10
C ASP A 21 -22.02 -16.43 -0.17
N PRO A 22 -21.09 -17.38 -0.06
CA PRO A 22 -20.54 -18.10 -1.20
C PRO A 22 -21.41 -19.31 -1.58
N GLY A 23 -22.58 -19.06 -2.13
CA GLY A 23 -23.51 -20.10 -2.53
C GLY A 23 -24.11 -19.90 -3.90
N ALA A 24 -23.35 -20.04 -4.99
CA ALA A 24 -23.87 -20.49 -6.30
C ALA A 24 -22.70 -20.63 -7.30
N ALA A 25 -22.37 -21.85 -7.67
CA ALA A 25 -21.48 -22.13 -8.79
C ALA A 25 -22.17 -21.82 -10.13
N PRO A 26 -21.50 -21.14 -11.09
CA PRO A 26 -22.03 -21.00 -12.44
C PRO A 26 -21.77 -22.26 -13.27
N PRO A 27 -22.60 -22.54 -14.29
CA PRO A 27 -22.51 -23.74 -15.11
C PRO A 27 -21.34 -23.69 -16.09
N HIS A 28 -20.72 -24.86 -16.30
CA HIS A 28 -19.71 -25.10 -17.30
C HIS A 28 -20.25 -24.89 -18.72
N GLY A 29 -19.63 -24.02 -19.49
CA GLY A 29 -19.89 -23.81 -20.93
C GLY A 29 -18.62 -23.86 -21.76
N ALA A 30 -18.53 -24.90 -22.51
CA ALA A 30 -17.80 -25.30 -23.72
C ALA A 30 -16.63 -24.47 -24.29
N ASN A 31 -15.56 -25.23 -24.57
CA ASN A 31 -14.41 -25.02 -25.41
C ASN A 31 -14.64 -24.22 -26.71
N GLY A 32 -13.79 -23.21 -26.91
CA GLY A 32 -13.53 -22.60 -28.20
C GLY A 32 -12.02 -22.31 -28.35
N SER A 33 -11.25 -23.26 -28.90
CA SER A 33 -9.83 -23.09 -29.22
C SER A 33 -9.67 -22.21 -30.46
N GLY A 34 -9.54 -20.90 -30.25
CA GLY A 34 -9.11 -19.95 -31.30
C GLY A 34 -7.72 -19.43 -30.99
N LYS A 35 -6.68 -19.90 -31.72
CA LYS A 35 -5.36 -19.26 -31.72
C LYS A 35 -5.51 -17.82 -32.22
N ARG A 36 -5.54 -16.86 -31.32
CA ARG A 36 -5.44 -15.44 -31.68
C ARG A 36 -3.95 -15.08 -31.74
N GLY A 37 -3.53 -14.60 -32.92
CA GLY A 37 -2.18 -14.15 -33.16
C GLY A 37 -1.77 -13.06 -32.18
N ALA A 38 -0.54 -13.13 -31.70
CA ALA A 38 0.09 -12.09 -30.89
C ALA A 38 0.03 -10.76 -31.66
N GLY A 39 -0.90 -9.89 -31.27
CA GLY A 39 -0.97 -8.54 -31.80
C GLY A 39 0.35 -7.82 -31.50
N ARG A 40 0.93 -7.20 -32.54
CA ARG A 40 2.12 -6.35 -32.40
C ARG A 40 1.87 -5.34 -31.30
N PRO A 41 2.86 -5.05 -30.41
CA PRO A 41 2.71 -4.05 -29.39
C PRO A 41 2.32 -2.72 -30.05
N ARG A 42 1.18 -2.15 -29.65
CA ARG A 42 0.76 -0.81 -30.09
C ARG A 42 1.84 0.16 -29.62
N ARG A 43 2.62 0.72 -30.56
CA ARG A 43 3.54 1.82 -30.29
C ARG A 43 2.67 3.03 -29.91
N TRP A 44 2.91 3.62 -28.73
CA TRP A 44 2.26 4.86 -28.32
C TRP A 44 2.48 5.90 -29.41
N GLN A 45 1.41 6.36 -30.05
CA GLN A 45 1.47 7.36 -31.13
C GLN A 45 1.24 8.78 -30.59
N HIS A 46 1.04 8.92 -29.26
CA HIS A 46 0.70 10.18 -28.62
C HIS A 46 1.73 10.53 -27.54
N GLU A 47 2.06 11.81 -27.43
CA GLU A 47 2.88 12.37 -26.34
C GLU A 47 2.19 12.23 -24.98
N ARG A 48 0.85 12.07 -24.94
CA ARG A 48 0.02 11.92 -23.74
C ARG A 48 -0.53 10.50 -23.62
N VAL A 49 -0.28 9.87 -22.49
CA VAL A 49 -0.77 8.53 -22.20
C VAL A 49 -2.19 8.62 -21.64
N ARG A 50 -3.10 7.77 -22.11
CA ARG A 50 -4.48 7.68 -21.59
C ARG A 50 -4.52 6.63 -20.49
N ILE A 51 -4.70 7.05 -19.26
CA ILE A 51 -4.63 6.20 -18.06
C ILE A 51 -6.01 6.09 -17.42
N LEU A 52 -6.49 4.86 -17.26
CA LEU A 52 -7.63 4.56 -16.38
C LEU A 52 -7.09 4.25 -14.99
N VAL A 53 -7.58 4.95 -13.97
CA VAL A 53 -7.28 4.65 -12.56
C VAL A 53 -8.51 4.05 -11.90
N LEU A 54 -8.42 2.78 -11.48
CA LEU A 54 -9.45 2.12 -10.68
C LEU A 54 -9.24 2.51 -9.20
N GLY A 55 -10.02 3.49 -8.74
CA GLY A 55 -9.85 4.20 -7.47
C GLY A 55 -9.48 5.66 -7.69
N GLY A 56 -8.31 6.12 -7.21
CA GLY A 56 -7.72 7.42 -7.59
C GLY A 56 -8.00 8.59 -6.66
N THR A 57 -8.90 8.48 -5.67
CA THR A 57 -9.29 9.63 -4.84
C THR A 57 -8.76 9.59 -3.40
N ARG A 58 -7.94 8.61 -3.06
CA ARG A 58 -7.37 8.45 -1.72
C ARG A 58 -5.90 8.04 -1.81
N PHE A 59 -5.04 8.60 -0.99
CA PHE A 59 -3.62 8.29 -0.77
C PHE A 59 -2.85 7.86 -2.03
N ALA A 60 -2.44 6.57 -2.17
CA ALA A 60 -1.67 6.10 -3.32
C ALA A 60 -2.35 6.41 -4.66
N GLY A 61 -3.66 6.19 -4.75
CA GLY A 61 -4.42 6.53 -5.94
C GLY A 61 -4.42 8.03 -6.24
N ARG A 62 -4.55 8.87 -5.22
CA ARG A 62 -4.45 10.32 -5.35
C ARG A 62 -3.07 10.75 -5.88
N ALA A 63 -1.99 10.24 -5.28
CA ALA A 63 -0.63 10.56 -5.71
C ALA A 63 -0.36 10.14 -7.16
N ILE A 64 -0.88 8.98 -7.58
CA ILE A 64 -0.78 8.50 -8.97
C ILE A 64 -1.51 9.45 -9.92
N VAL A 65 -2.73 9.88 -9.58
CA VAL A 65 -3.48 10.83 -10.40
C VAL A 65 -2.77 12.18 -10.50
N GLU A 66 -2.32 12.72 -9.36
CA GLU A 66 -1.56 13.99 -9.33
C GLU A 66 -0.29 13.92 -10.18
N ALA A 67 0.47 12.83 -10.06
CA ALA A 67 1.69 12.62 -10.83
C ALA A 67 1.41 12.43 -12.34
N ALA A 68 0.33 11.72 -12.72
CA ALA A 68 -0.06 11.54 -14.12
C ALA A 68 -0.48 12.88 -14.75
N LEU A 69 -1.31 13.67 -14.05
CA LEU A 69 -1.71 15.01 -14.49
C LEU A 69 -0.50 15.95 -14.62
N GLY A 70 0.43 15.89 -13.67
CA GLY A 70 1.69 16.66 -13.69
C GLY A 70 2.58 16.31 -14.89
N ARG A 71 2.46 15.12 -15.45
CA ARG A 71 3.15 14.68 -16.69
C ARG A 71 2.39 15.07 -17.96
N GLY A 72 1.18 15.60 -17.83
CA GLY A 72 0.31 15.93 -18.96
C GLY A 72 -0.47 14.75 -19.51
N ASP A 73 -0.53 13.61 -18.80
CA ASP A 73 -1.30 12.44 -19.18
C ASP A 73 -2.82 12.73 -19.09
N THR A 74 -3.59 11.97 -19.85
CA THR A 74 -5.05 12.00 -19.78
C THR A 74 -5.53 10.94 -18.82
N VAL A 75 -6.18 11.35 -17.74
CA VAL A 75 -6.66 10.45 -16.69
C VAL A 75 -8.17 10.31 -16.75
N THR A 76 -8.66 9.10 -16.67
CA THR A 76 -10.07 8.76 -16.38
C THR A 76 -10.10 8.00 -15.05
N LEU A 77 -10.95 8.43 -14.13
CA LEU A 77 -11.19 7.74 -12.88
C LEU A 77 -12.40 6.80 -13.00
N PHE A 78 -12.29 5.61 -12.41
CA PHE A 78 -13.42 4.72 -12.18
C PHE A 78 -13.51 4.39 -10.69
N ASN A 79 -14.57 4.84 -10.05
CA ASN A 79 -14.78 4.63 -8.62
C ASN A 79 -16.26 4.78 -8.24
N ARG A 80 -16.62 4.43 -7.00
CA ARG A 80 -17.98 4.50 -6.48
C ARG A 80 -18.49 5.94 -6.18
N GLY A 81 -17.64 6.95 -6.32
CA GLY A 81 -17.98 8.33 -6.00
C GLY A 81 -18.26 8.61 -4.51
N ILE A 82 -17.73 7.80 -3.60
CA ILE A 82 -17.97 7.91 -2.14
C ILE A 82 -16.92 8.80 -1.48
N THR A 83 -15.63 8.55 -1.75
CA THR A 83 -14.51 9.20 -1.07
C THR A 83 -13.99 10.38 -1.89
N ASN A 84 -13.77 11.54 -1.24
CA ASN A 84 -13.19 12.75 -1.83
C ASN A 84 -13.80 13.10 -3.20
N ARG A 85 -15.14 13.11 -3.27
CA ARG A 85 -15.89 13.46 -4.48
C ARG A 85 -15.49 14.87 -4.93
N GLY A 86 -15.11 15.01 -6.20
CA GLY A 86 -14.70 16.31 -6.76
C GLY A 86 -13.25 16.72 -6.46
N LEU A 87 -12.40 15.83 -5.93
CA LEU A 87 -10.98 16.12 -5.68
C LEU A 87 -10.24 16.58 -6.95
N PHE A 88 -10.62 16.05 -8.10
CA PHE A 88 -10.04 16.39 -9.41
C PHE A 88 -11.14 16.90 -10.36
N PRO A 89 -11.56 18.17 -10.24
CA PRO A 89 -12.73 18.68 -10.98
C PRO A 89 -12.55 18.69 -12.51
N GLY A 90 -11.30 18.68 -13.00
CA GLY A 90 -11.00 18.61 -14.44
C GLY A 90 -10.78 17.19 -14.98
N VAL A 91 -10.94 16.15 -14.15
CA VAL A 91 -10.68 14.75 -14.53
C VAL A 91 -12.01 14.04 -14.77
N GLU A 92 -12.14 13.36 -15.92
CA GLU A 92 -13.29 12.52 -16.20
C GLU A 92 -13.44 11.45 -15.12
N THR A 93 -14.59 11.42 -14.45
CA THR A 93 -14.90 10.42 -13.45
C THR A 93 -16.12 9.61 -13.87
N VAL A 94 -15.92 8.31 -14.06
CA VAL A 94 -16.99 7.35 -14.35
C VAL A 94 -17.36 6.66 -13.03
N ILE A 95 -18.61 6.82 -12.62
CA ILE A 95 -19.12 6.20 -11.40
C ILE A 95 -19.55 4.76 -11.69
N GLY A 96 -19.09 3.84 -10.85
CA GLY A 96 -19.43 2.42 -10.92
C GLY A 96 -18.77 1.61 -9.82
N ASP A 97 -19.24 0.39 -9.64
CA ASP A 97 -18.67 -0.59 -8.71
C ASP A 97 -17.97 -1.69 -9.50
N ARG A 98 -16.66 -1.83 -9.30
CA ARG A 98 -15.84 -2.84 -9.99
C ARG A 98 -16.19 -4.28 -9.59
N THR A 99 -16.89 -4.47 -8.48
CA THR A 99 -17.35 -5.79 -8.03
C THR A 99 -18.61 -6.25 -8.77
N GLU A 100 -19.27 -5.33 -9.45
CA GLU A 100 -20.47 -5.60 -10.27
C GLU A 100 -20.10 -5.69 -11.75
N ASP A 101 -19.70 -4.57 -12.35
CA ASP A 101 -19.24 -4.52 -13.74
C ASP A 101 -18.52 -3.20 -14.09
N LEU A 102 -17.95 -3.14 -15.28
CA LEU A 102 -17.30 -1.96 -15.83
C LEU A 102 -18.04 -1.41 -17.08
N ARG A 103 -19.31 -1.74 -17.27
CA ARG A 103 -20.08 -1.35 -18.47
C ARG A 103 -20.20 0.16 -18.63
N SER A 104 -20.22 0.90 -17.52
CA SER A 104 -20.25 2.38 -17.54
C SER A 104 -19.02 3.02 -18.18
N LEU A 105 -17.89 2.29 -18.30
CA LEU A 105 -16.75 2.73 -19.10
C LEU A 105 -17.02 2.73 -20.62
N GLY A 106 -18.11 2.10 -21.07
CA GLY A 106 -18.46 2.04 -22.48
C GLY A 106 -17.39 1.37 -23.33
N LYS A 107 -17.10 1.95 -24.51
CA LYS A 107 -16.10 1.43 -25.47
C LYS A 107 -14.76 2.18 -25.40
N ARG A 108 -14.43 2.84 -24.29
CA ARG A 108 -13.19 3.58 -24.14
C ARG A 108 -11.97 2.64 -24.17
N ASP A 109 -10.95 3.05 -24.90
CA ASP A 109 -9.64 2.40 -24.93
C ASP A 109 -8.67 3.20 -24.08
N PHE A 110 -7.81 2.50 -23.37
CA PHE A 110 -6.76 3.08 -22.53
C PHE A 110 -5.39 2.55 -22.92
N ASP A 111 -4.38 3.38 -22.74
CA ASP A 111 -3.00 2.95 -22.93
C ASP A 111 -2.53 2.15 -21.71
N ALA A 112 -2.97 2.54 -20.52
CA ALA A 112 -2.75 1.78 -19.30
C ALA A 112 -3.95 1.84 -18.35
N VAL A 113 -4.07 0.80 -17.52
CA VAL A 113 -4.90 0.78 -16.31
C VAL A 113 -3.98 0.75 -15.10
N VAL A 114 -4.28 1.56 -14.08
CA VAL A 114 -3.63 1.50 -12.77
C VAL A 114 -4.69 1.12 -11.74
N ASP A 115 -4.54 -0.07 -11.20
CA ASP A 115 -5.46 -0.66 -10.22
C ASP A 115 -4.86 -0.54 -8.81
N VAL A 116 -5.38 0.39 -8.02
CA VAL A 116 -4.81 0.74 -6.71
C VAL A 116 -5.51 0.10 -5.52
N ALA A 117 -6.69 -0.47 -5.70
CA ALA A 117 -7.54 -0.89 -4.57
C ALA A 117 -8.34 -2.16 -4.86
N CYS A 118 -7.68 -3.23 -5.29
CA CYS A 118 -8.31 -4.53 -5.45
C CYS A 118 -7.81 -5.53 -4.42
N TYR A 119 -8.74 -6.09 -3.67
CA TYR A 119 -8.50 -7.05 -2.58
C TYR A 119 -9.24 -8.37 -2.79
N ASP A 120 -10.08 -8.44 -3.80
CA ASP A 120 -10.91 -9.57 -4.16
C ASP A 120 -10.50 -10.14 -5.52
N PRO A 121 -10.05 -11.41 -5.59
CA PRO A 121 -9.67 -12.05 -6.84
C PRO A 121 -10.78 -12.10 -7.89
N ALA A 122 -12.06 -12.18 -7.46
CA ALA A 122 -13.19 -12.15 -8.39
C ALA A 122 -13.34 -10.76 -9.03
N ALA A 123 -13.20 -9.70 -8.24
CA ALA A 123 -13.20 -8.32 -8.75
C ALA A 123 -11.98 -8.04 -9.65
N ALA A 124 -10.81 -8.62 -9.32
CA ALA A 124 -9.64 -8.56 -10.19
C ALA A 124 -9.91 -9.22 -11.54
N ARG A 125 -10.53 -10.40 -11.55
CA ARG A 125 -10.89 -11.12 -12.78
C ARG A 125 -11.89 -10.36 -13.65
N LEU A 126 -12.90 -9.76 -13.01
CA LEU A 126 -13.87 -8.89 -13.70
C LEU A 126 -13.16 -7.70 -14.38
N SER A 127 -12.34 -6.98 -13.63
CA SER A 127 -11.67 -5.78 -14.13
C SER A 127 -10.64 -6.11 -15.20
N ALA A 128 -9.76 -7.08 -14.95
CA ALA A 128 -8.72 -7.50 -15.87
C ALA A 128 -9.34 -8.03 -17.19
N GLY A 129 -10.35 -8.91 -17.09
CA GLY A 129 -11.03 -9.48 -18.26
C GLY A 129 -11.78 -8.45 -19.09
N ALA A 130 -12.55 -7.55 -18.45
CA ALA A 130 -13.31 -6.52 -19.16
C ALA A 130 -12.42 -5.51 -19.91
N LEU A 131 -11.17 -5.34 -19.49
CA LEU A 131 -10.24 -4.36 -20.05
C LEU A 131 -9.15 -4.99 -20.94
N ALA A 132 -9.07 -6.32 -21.06
CA ALA A 132 -7.97 -7.04 -21.70
C ALA A 132 -7.71 -6.62 -23.16
N ASP A 133 -8.77 -6.46 -23.96
CA ASP A 133 -8.70 -6.12 -25.38
C ASP A 133 -8.61 -4.60 -25.63
N ARG A 134 -8.81 -3.78 -24.61
CA ARG A 134 -8.90 -2.32 -24.67
C ARG A 134 -7.78 -1.58 -23.95
N THR A 135 -6.85 -2.32 -23.34
CA THR A 135 -5.78 -1.73 -22.53
C THR A 135 -4.44 -2.28 -22.96
N GLY A 136 -3.49 -1.37 -23.17
CA GLY A 136 -2.12 -1.72 -23.52
C GLY A 136 -1.38 -2.39 -22.35
N ARG A 137 -1.52 -1.88 -21.13
CA ARG A 137 -0.81 -2.36 -19.93
C ARG A 137 -1.71 -2.32 -18.69
N TYR A 138 -1.53 -3.28 -17.79
CA TYR A 138 -2.20 -3.31 -16.49
C TYR A 138 -1.19 -3.21 -15.36
N VAL A 139 -1.28 -2.16 -14.58
CA VAL A 139 -0.48 -1.91 -13.38
C VAL A 139 -1.31 -2.25 -12.17
N PHE A 140 -0.87 -3.21 -11.39
CA PHE A 140 -1.54 -3.64 -10.17
C PHE A 140 -0.73 -3.25 -8.94
N VAL A 141 -1.32 -2.46 -8.06
CA VAL A 141 -0.71 -2.12 -6.76
C VAL A 141 -1.03 -3.25 -5.79
N SER A 142 -0.04 -4.08 -5.53
CA SER A 142 -0.08 -5.20 -4.60
C SER A 142 0.46 -4.81 -3.22
N THR A 143 1.24 -5.67 -2.57
CA THR A 143 1.82 -5.47 -1.24
C THR A 143 2.95 -6.45 -1.00
N VAL A 144 3.92 -6.14 -0.14
CA VAL A 144 4.92 -7.11 0.35
C VAL A 144 4.29 -8.18 1.26
N SER A 145 3.10 -7.95 1.78
CA SER A 145 2.38 -8.96 2.57
C SER A 145 1.95 -10.20 1.77
N VAL A 146 2.21 -10.24 0.47
CA VAL A 146 1.96 -11.43 -0.38
C VAL A 146 2.93 -12.57 -0.10
N TYR A 147 4.06 -12.33 0.56
CA TYR A 147 5.04 -13.37 0.83
C TYR A 147 4.58 -14.33 1.92
N ALA A 148 4.87 -15.61 1.71
CA ALA A 148 4.45 -16.67 2.64
C ALA A 148 5.23 -16.64 3.96
N ASP A 149 6.50 -16.25 3.89
CA ASP A 149 7.40 -16.16 5.03
C ASP A 149 7.89 -14.71 5.18
N GLN A 150 7.65 -14.11 6.33
CA GLN A 150 8.06 -12.75 6.69
C GLN A 150 9.20 -12.76 7.74
N SER A 151 9.72 -13.93 8.06
CA SER A 151 10.74 -14.09 9.12
C SER A 151 12.17 -13.88 8.62
N THR A 152 12.41 -13.98 7.31
CA THR A 152 13.75 -13.84 6.71
C THR A 152 13.75 -12.91 5.49
N THR A 153 14.86 -12.19 5.29
CA THR A 153 15.05 -11.32 4.10
C THR A 153 15.10 -12.14 2.79
N GLU A 154 15.56 -13.39 2.84
CA GLU A 154 15.57 -14.28 1.68
C GLU A 154 14.17 -14.56 1.16
N ALA A 155 13.16 -14.59 2.04
CA ALA A 155 11.76 -14.75 1.69
C ALA A 155 11.16 -13.51 1.00
N GLN A 156 11.83 -12.38 1.03
CA GLN A 156 11.32 -11.09 0.55
C GLN A 156 11.78 -10.71 -0.87
N LEU A 157 12.36 -11.65 -1.61
CA LEU A 157 12.64 -11.47 -3.05
C LEU A 157 11.37 -11.65 -3.88
N GLU A 158 11.28 -10.99 -5.03
CA GLU A 158 10.07 -11.03 -5.89
C GLU A 158 9.69 -12.43 -6.38
N ASP A 159 10.64 -13.36 -6.39
CA ASP A 159 10.44 -14.76 -6.81
C ASP A 159 10.17 -15.69 -5.63
N ALA A 160 10.11 -15.19 -4.40
CA ALA A 160 9.83 -15.96 -3.21
C ALA A 160 8.39 -16.53 -3.20
N PRO A 161 8.14 -17.62 -2.48
CA PRO A 161 6.82 -18.20 -2.33
C PRO A 161 5.78 -17.21 -1.82
N LEU A 162 4.57 -17.29 -2.37
CA LEU A 162 3.47 -16.41 -2.01
C LEU A 162 2.54 -17.09 -1.00
N ALA A 163 1.91 -16.29 -0.16
CA ALA A 163 0.96 -16.72 0.84
C ALA A 163 -0.25 -17.43 0.20
N ALA A 164 -0.67 -18.53 0.82
CA ALA A 164 -1.87 -19.26 0.47
C ALA A 164 -3.03 -18.89 1.41
N LEU A 165 -4.26 -19.10 0.94
CA LEU A 165 -5.44 -18.91 1.78
C LEU A 165 -5.39 -19.83 3.00
N LYS A 166 -5.70 -19.27 4.15
CA LYS A 166 -5.91 -20.03 5.40
C LYS A 166 -7.40 -20.38 5.49
N PRO A 167 -7.77 -21.68 5.47
CA PRO A 167 -9.18 -22.10 5.52
C PRO A 167 -9.90 -21.64 6.80
N ASP A 168 -9.16 -21.59 7.91
CA ASP A 168 -9.68 -21.27 9.24
C ASP A 168 -9.43 -19.81 9.64
N ALA A 169 -9.25 -18.93 8.66
CA ALA A 169 -9.02 -17.50 8.91
C ALA A 169 -10.21 -16.90 9.69
N ALA A 170 -9.94 -16.27 10.82
CA ALA A 170 -10.95 -15.62 11.66
C ALA A 170 -11.58 -14.39 10.98
N GLY A 171 -10.92 -13.85 9.94
CA GLY A 171 -11.43 -12.71 9.21
C GLY A 171 -10.66 -12.42 7.91
N PRO A 172 -11.17 -11.47 7.11
CA PRO A 172 -10.60 -11.16 5.80
C PRO A 172 -9.16 -10.62 5.87
N LEU A 173 -8.75 -10.05 6.99
CA LEU A 173 -7.40 -9.50 7.18
C LEU A 173 -6.34 -10.59 7.25
N GLU A 174 -6.63 -11.75 7.83
CA GLU A 174 -5.69 -12.88 7.91
C GLU A 174 -5.35 -13.45 6.52
N ASN A 175 -6.26 -13.30 5.56
CA ASN A 175 -6.07 -13.70 4.18
C ASN A 175 -5.70 -12.52 3.26
N TYR A 176 -5.36 -11.34 3.81
CA TYR A 176 -5.07 -10.15 3.00
C TYR A 176 -3.95 -10.41 1.99
N GLY A 177 -2.80 -10.90 2.44
CA GLY A 177 -1.66 -11.21 1.57
C GLY A 177 -1.99 -12.28 0.53
N ALA A 178 -2.66 -13.36 0.94
CA ALA A 178 -3.08 -14.43 0.04
C ALA A 178 -4.08 -13.95 -1.02
N ASN A 179 -5.07 -13.13 -0.66
CA ASN A 179 -6.00 -12.53 -1.61
C ASN A 179 -5.30 -11.61 -2.60
N LYS A 180 -4.32 -10.81 -2.14
CA LYS A 180 -3.51 -9.98 -3.03
C LYS A 180 -2.67 -10.82 -4.00
N ALA A 181 -2.07 -11.92 -3.52
CA ALA A 181 -1.34 -12.87 -4.36
C ALA A 181 -2.24 -13.50 -5.43
N LEU A 182 -3.46 -13.87 -5.09
CA LEU A 182 -4.45 -14.38 -6.04
C LEU A 182 -4.85 -13.30 -7.06
N CYS A 183 -5.01 -12.05 -6.65
CA CYS A 183 -5.23 -10.94 -7.59
C CYS A 183 -4.05 -10.76 -8.57
N GLU A 184 -2.80 -10.85 -8.09
CA GLU A 184 -1.61 -10.82 -8.95
C GLU A 184 -1.64 -11.93 -9.99
N ALA A 185 -1.98 -13.16 -9.57
CA ALA A 185 -2.08 -14.31 -10.46
C ALA A 185 -3.12 -14.08 -11.57
N VAL A 186 -4.29 -13.55 -11.23
CA VAL A 186 -5.34 -13.18 -12.20
C VAL A 186 -4.85 -12.14 -13.20
N VAL A 187 -4.20 -11.07 -12.73
CA VAL A 187 -3.69 -10.01 -13.61
C VAL A 187 -2.61 -10.55 -14.55
N ARG A 188 -1.71 -11.39 -14.04
CA ARG A 188 -0.65 -12.02 -14.84
C ARG A 188 -1.21 -13.02 -15.87
N GLU A 189 -2.24 -13.78 -15.50
CA GLU A 189 -2.94 -14.70 -16.42
C GLU A 189 -3.52 -13.95 -17.63
N VAL A 190 -4.15 -12.80 -17.39
CA VAL A 190 -4.84 -12.03 -18.45
C VAL A 190 -3.87 -11.18 -19.28
N TYR A 191 -2.88 -10.57 -18.65
CA TYR A 191 -2.01 -9.59 -19.32
C TYR A 191 -0.61 -10.11 -19.69
N GLY A 192 -0.15 -11.21 -19.10
CA GLY A 192 1.21 -11.74 -19.35
C GLY A 192 2.28 -10.68 -19.13
N ASP A 193 3.16 -10.48 -20.11
CA ASP A 193 4.24 -9.47 -20.07
C ASP A 193 3.74 -8.01 -20.05
N ARG A 194 2.45 -7.80 -20.31
CA ARG A 194 1.81 -6.49 -20.18
C ARG A 194 1.39 -6.15 -18.74
N ALA A 195 1.48 -7.10 -17.82
CA ALA A 195 1.24 -6.88 -16.39
C ALA A 195 2.46 -6.26 -15.72
N LEU A 196 2.24 -5.23 -14.92
CA LEU A 196 3.20 -4.73 -13.93
C LEU A 196 2.58 -4.90 -12.55
N ILE A 197 3.29 -5.61 -11.69
CA ILE A 197 2.89 -5.82 -10.30
C ILE A 197 3.86 -5.03 -9.42
N GLY A 198 3.35 -4.02 -8.72
CA GLY A 198 4.11 -3.31 -7.69
C GLY A 198 3.74 -3.84 -6.32
N ARG A 199 4.71 -4.31 -5.55
CA ARG A 199 4.54 -4.76 -4.16
C ARG A 199 5.11 -3.70 -3.21
N PRO A 200 4.34 -2.67 -2.85
CA PRO A 200 4.81 -1.70 -1.87
C PRO A 200 4.88 -2.30 -0.47
N GLY A 201 5.86 -1.83 0.31
CA GLY A 201 5.90 -1.95 1.76
C GLY A 201 4.99 -0.92 2.43
N LEU A 202 5.44 -0.38 3.58
CA LEU A 202 4.71 0.71 4.26
C LEU A 202 4.78 1.98 3.42
N ILE A 203 3.64 2.38 2.87
CA ILE A 203 3.53 3.62 2.10
C ILE A 203 3.35 4.78 3.08
N SER A 204 4.12 5.85 2.89
CA SER A 204 4.17 7.02 3.76
C SER A 204 4.08 8.31 2.94
N GLY A 205 3.73 9.41 3.58
CA GLY A 205 3.71 10.70 2.90
C GLY A 205 2.43 11.49 3.18
N PRO A 206 2.29 12.67 2.55
CA PRO A 206 1.08 13.47 2.65
C PRO A 206 -0.16 12.69 2.22
N HIS A 207 -1.28 12.94 2.90
CA HIS A 207 -2.56 12.27 2.69
C HIS A 207 -2.62 10.80 3.13
N ASP A 208 -1.66 10.34 3.98
CA ASP A 208 -1.72 9.02 4.60
C ASP A 208 -2.98 8.93 5.51
N PRO A 209 -3.94 8.06 5.18
CA PRO A 209 -5.17 7.95 5.93
C PRO A 209 -5.03 7.08 7.19
N THR A 210 -3.88 6.40 7.34
CA THR A 210 -3.66 5.42 8.42
C THR A 210 -3.10 6.05 9.67
N ASP A 211 -2.52 7.24 9.58
CA ASP A 211 -1.79 7.94 10.65
C ASP A 211 -0.54 7.23 11.16
N ARG A 212 -0.20 6.04 10.68
CA ARG A 212 0.95 5.27 11.17
C ARG A 212 2.27 6.02 11.03
N PHE A 213 2.55 6.56 9.84
CA PHE A 213 3.76 7.35 9.63
C PHE A 213 3.60 8.79 10.16
N PRO A 214 2.47 9.51 9.95
CA PRO A 214 2.27 10.87 10.46
C PRO A 214 2.41 11.00 11.97
N TYR A 215 2.12 9.94 12.73
CA TYR A 215 2.28 9.92 14.19
C TYR A 215 3.69 10.36 14.62
N TRP A 216 4.75 9.80 14.02
CA TRP A 216 6.12 10.02 14.49
C TRP A 216 6.59 11.46 14.33
N PRO A 217 6.54 12.12 13.15
CA PRO A 217 6.93 13.51 13.05
C PRO A 217 6.07 14.42 13.94
N ARG A 218 4.76 14.15 14.07
CA ARG A 218 3.87 14.89 14.95
C ARG A 218 4.21 14.70 16.42
N ARG A 219 4.45 13.45 16.85
CA ARG A 219 4.81 13.15 18.24
C ARG A 219 6.16 13.77 18.61
N ILE A 220 7.15 13.61 17.78
CA ILE A 220 8.49 14.15 17.99
C ILE A 220 8.46 15.70 18.02
N ALA A 221 7.66 16.34 17.18
CA ALA A 221 7.52 17.81 17.17
C ALA A 221 7.01 18.39 18.51
N ARG A 222 6.32 17.60 19.33
CA ARG A 222 5.85 18.02 20.69
C ARG A 222 6.97 18.10 21.72
N GLY A 223 8.14 17.50 21.43
CA GLY A 223 9.29 17.48 22.35
C GLY A 223 9.12 16.58 23.57
N GLY A 224 10.05 16.71 24.52
CA GLY A 224 10.09 15.96 25.77
C GLY A 224 10.35 14.48 25.60
N ARG A 225 10.10 13.69 26.66
CA ARG A 225 10.29 12.22 26.62
C ARG A 225 9.24 11.56 25.74
N VAL A 226 9.69 10.64 24.87
CA VAL A 226 8.85 9.91 23.89
C VAL A 226 9.02 8.42 24.13
N LEU A 227 7.93 7.71 24.36
CA LEU A 227 7.97 6.25 24.46
C LEU A 227 8.34 5.65 23.10
N ALA A 228 9.44 4.88 23.07
CA ALA A 228 9.94 4.28 21.85
C ALA A 228 10.23 2.78 22.06
N PRO A 229 9.95 1.92 21.07
CA PRO A 229 10.09 0.47 21.21
C PRO A 229 11.55 0.02 21.04
N GLY A 230 11.92 -1.07 21.72
CA GLY A 230 13.23 -1.72 21.60
C GLY A 230 14.37 -0.88 22.10
N ASP A 231 15.46 -0.87 21.36
CA ASP A 231 16.68 -0.08 21.61
C ASP A 231 17.00 0.90 20.47
N GLY A 232 16.10 1.00 19.49
CA GLY A 232 16.28 1.82 18.29
C GLY A 232 16.96 1.08 17.13
N GLY A 233 17.37 -0.16 17.30
CA GLY A 233 18.02 -0.99 16.28
C GLY A 233 17.04 -1.68 15.33
N ASP A 234 15.80 -1.90 15.76
CA ASP A 234 14.76 -2.53 14.93
C ASP A 234 14.59 -1.78 13.61
N LEU A 235 14.43 -2.53 12.53
CA LEU A 235 14.29 -1.90 11.21
C LEU A 235 12.89 -1.32 10.99
N THR A 236 12.86 -0.18 10.32
CA THR A 236 11.68 0.38 9.67
C THR A 236 11.98 0.63 8.21
N GLN A 237 10.99 0.36 7.35
CA GLN A 237 11.16 0.51 5.91
C GLN A 237 9.89 1.12 5.30
N VAL A 238 10.02 2.33 4.78
CA VAL A 238 8.90 3.07 4.20
C VAL A 238 9.22 3.55 2.80
N ILE A 239 8.19 3.67 1.96
CA ILE A 239 8.29 4.32 0.65
C ILE A 239 7.39 5.56 0.62
N ASP A 240 7.92 6.68 0.10
CA ASP A 240 7.07 7.85 -0.14
C ASP A 240 6.05 7.55 -1.24
N VAL A 241 4.79 7.89 -0.98
CA VAL A 241 3.67 7.66 -1.90
C VAL A 241 3.89 8.30 -3.29
N ARG A 242 4.65 9.39 -3.35
CA ARG A 242 4.99 10.11 -4.59
C ARG A 242 6.07 9.37 -5.37
N ASP A 243 7.01 8.69 -4.70
CA ASP A 243 8.06 7.88 -5.34
C ASP A 243 7.47 6.58 -5.89
N LEU A 244 6.54 5.97 -5.13
CA LEU A 244 5.71 4.87 -5.62
C LEU A 244 4.97 5.26 -6.90
N ALA A 245 4.26 6.38 -6.88
CA ALA A 245 3.50 6.89 -8.03
C ALA A 245 4.41 7.16 -9.24
N ALA A 246 5.56 7.80 -8.99
CA ALA A 246 6.54 8.10 -10.03
C ALA A 246 7.05 6.84 -10.73
N PHE A 247 7.45 5.80 -9.96
CA PHE A 247 7.91 4.52 -10.51
C PHE A 247 6.85 3.83 -11.35
N LEU A 248 5.61 3.74 -10.84
CA LEU A 248 4.51 3.08 -11.55
C LEU A 248 4.21 3.76 -12.89
N LEU A 249 4.20 5.10 -12.91
CA LEU A 249 3.98 5.87 -14.14
C LEU A 249 5.16 5.79 -15.09
N ASP A 250 6.41 5.81 -14.61
CA ASP A 250 7.60 5.57 -15.44
C ASP A 250 7.53 4.20 -16.13
N ALA A 251 7.09 3.19 -15.40
CA ALA A 251 6.90 1.86 -15.96
C ALA A 251 5.79 1.84 -17.03
N VAL A 252 4.72 2.60 -16.85
CA VAL A 252 3.68 2.79 -17.88
C VAL A 252 4.29 3.42 -19.12
N HIS A 253 4.96 4.57 -19.01
CA HIS A 253 5.55 5.29 -20.14
C HIS A 253 6.62 4.48 -20.88
N ARG A 254 7.41 3.68 -20.15
CA ARG A 254 8.44 2.80 -20.71
C ARG A 254 7.92 1.43 -21.15
N GLN A 255 6.61 1.20 -21.05
CA GLN A 255 5.96 -0.07 -21.36
C GLN A 255 6.61 -1.27 -20.62
N ARG A 256 7.00 -1.06 -19.35
CA ARG A 256 7.66 -2.08 -18.55
C ARG A 256 6.63 -2.95 -17.85
N GLY A 257 6.81 -4.27 -17.92
CA GLY A 257 6.09 -5.26 -17.13
C GLY A 257 6.99 -5.88 -16.06
N GLY A 258 6.46 -6.86 -15.34
CA GLY A 258 7.19 -7.60 -14.32
C GLY A 258 6.68 -7.37 -12.91
N VAL A 259 7.38 -7.95 -11.94
CA VAL A 259 7.07 -7.84 -10.50
C VAL A 259 8.20 -7.08 -9.83
N TYR A 260 7.85 -6.14 -8.96
CA TYR A 260 8.81 -5.27 -8.27
C TYR A 260 8.40 -5.04 -6.82
N ASN A 261 9.32 -5.27 -5.89
CA ASN A 261 9.21 -4.76 -4.54
C ASN A 261 9.44 -3.25 -4.55
N LEU A 262 8.48 -2.50 -4.02
CA LEU A 262 8.51 -1.04 -4.02
C LEU A 262 8.61 -0.53 -2.60
N THR A 263 9.83 -0.54 -2.07
CA THR A 263 10.16 -0.12 -0.70
C THR A 263 11.32 0.85 -0.73
N GLY A 264 11.43 1.67 0.31
CA GLY A 264 12.63 2.47 0.54
C GLY A 264 13.76 1.65 1.16
N THR A 265 14.84 2.31 1.52
CA THR A 265 15.97 1.67 2.21
C THR A 265 15.58 1.35 3.66
N PRO A 266 15.78 0.11 4.14
CA PRO A 266 15.59 -0.23 5.55
C PRO A 266 16.52 0.63 6.43
N ARG A 267 16.00 1.07 7.58
CA ARG A 267 16.77 1.91 8.51
C ARG A 267 16.44 1.54 9.95
N PRO A 268 17.41 1.60 10.86
CA PRO A 268 17.12 1.53 12.29
C PRO A 268 16.06 2.55 12.70
N PHE A 269 15.15 2.15 13.59
CA PHE A 269 14.05 2.99 14.08
C PHE A 269 14.58 4.27 14.73
N GLY A 270 15.72 4.20 15.41
CA GLY A 270 16.40 5.35 15.98
C GLY A 270 16.75 6.41 14.93
N ILE A 271 17.15 5.99 13.73
CA ILE A 271 17.43 6.94 12.62
C ILE A 271 16.14 7.65 12.15
N LEU A 272 14.99 6.97 12.13
CA LEU A 272 13.71 7.62 11.84
C LEU A 272 13.41 8.73 12.86
N LEU A 273 13.57 8.44 14.16
CA LEU A 273 13.32 9.42 15.22
C LEU A 273 14.29 10.60 15.17
N ASP A 274 15.58 10.34 14.89
CA ASP A 274 16.59 11.40 14.73
C ASP A 274 16.29 12.29 13.51
N LEU A 275 15.84 11.72 12.41
CA LEU A 275 15.40 12.51 11.26
C LEU A 275 14.15 13.33 11.58
N CYS A 276 13.21 12.80 12.36
CA CYS A 276 12.05 13.56 12.84
C CYS A 276 12.49 14.73 13.74
N ARG A 277 13.43 14.50 14.69
CA ARG A 277 14.01 15.55 15.54
C ARG A 277 14.65 16.66 14.69
N THR A 278 15.47 16.26 13.71
CA THR A 278 16.12 17.18 12.78
C THR A 278 15.10 18.01 11.99
N ALA A 279 14.07 17.35 11.47
CA ALA A 279 13.03 18.00 10.66
C ALA A 279 12.19 19.00 11.46
N THR A 280 11.99 18.76 12.75
CA THR A 280 11.12 19.54 13.65
C THR A 280 11.89 20.49 14.58
N TYR A 281 13.23 20.41 14.60
CA TYR A 281 14.09 21.13 15.57
C TYR A 281 13.68 20.84 17.03
N SER A 282 13.22 19.62 17.29
CA SER A 282 12.67 19.20 18.58
C SER A 282 13.75 18.75 19.55
N ASP A 283 13.50 18.95 20.85
CA ASP A 283 14.26 18.44 21.99
C ASP A 283 13.77 17.06 22.44
N ALA A 284 12.97 16.36 21.63
CA ALA A 284 12.41 15.06 21.96
C ALA A 284 13.52 14.04 22.32
N GLU A 285 13.32 13.31 23.41
CA GLU A 285 14.23 12.28 23.90
C GLU A 285 13.53 10.92 23.90
N PRO A 286 13.92 9.98 23.03
CA PRO A 286 13.37 8.63 23.03
C PRO A 286 13.66 7.90 24.35
N ALA A 287 12.62 7.41 25.01
CA ALA A 287 12.69 6.49 26.13
C ALA A 287 12.53 5.06 25.60
N TRP A 288 13.65 4.48 25.17
CA TRP A 288 13.70 3.13 24.64
C TRP A 288 13.23 2.12 25.67
N THR A 289 12.27 1.31 25.31
CA THR A 289 11.63 0.34 26.19
C THR A 289 11.54 -1.01 25.49
N ALA A 290 12.04 -2.05 26.13
CA ALA A 290 12.02 -3.41 25.58
C ALA A 290 10.58 -3.83 25.20
N GLY A 291 10.44 -4.50 24.06
CA GLY A 291 9.16 -4.84 23.47
C GLY A 291 8.28 -5.70 24.38
N ASP A 292 8.87 -6.66 25.11
CA ASP A 292 8.19 -7.49 26.10
C ASP A 292 7.58 -6.67 27.25
N ARG A 293 8.27 -5.63 27.71
CA ARG A 293 7.74 -4.70 28.72
C ARG A 293 6.57 -3.87 28.19
N LEU A 294 6.67 -3.42 26.94
CA LEU A 294 5.57 -2.70 26.28
C LEU A 294 4.33 -3.57 26.14
N LEU A 295 4.50 -4.81 25.67
CA LEU A 295 3.42 -5.78 25.54
C LEU A 295 2.79 -6.14 26.89
N ALA A 296 3.62 -6.32 27.93
CA ALA A 296 3.16 -6.59 29.29
C ALA A 296 2.35 -5.40 29.89
N ALA A 297 2.68 -4.16 29.49
CA ALA A 297 1.95 -2.95 29.86
C ALA A 297 0.69 -2.72 29.01
N GLY A 298 0.36 -3.63 28.07
CA GLY A 298 -0.83 -3.56 27.24
C GLY A 298 -0.71 -2.62 26.03
N VAL A 299 0.51 -2.24 25.64
CA VAL A 299 0.73 -1.43 24.45
C VAL A 299 0.53 -2.29 23.21
N ASP A 300 -0.36 -1.86 22.34
CA ASP A 300 -0.65 -2.55 21.09
C ASP A 300 0.42 -2.20 20.02
N PRO A 301 1.11 -3.20 19.43
CA PRO A 301 2.01 -2.97 18.32
C PRO A 301 1.23 -2.47 17.09
N GLY A 302 1.77 -1.50 16.39
CA GLY A 302 1.15 -0.97 15.17
C GLY A 302 0.12 0.14 15.42
N SER A 303 -0.85 -0.02 16.32
CA SER A 303 -1.81 1.05 16.63
C SER A 303 -1.37 1.95 17.78
N GLY A 304 -0.88 1.38 18.89
CA GLY A 304 -0.36 2.14 20.04
C GLY A 304 1.02 2.74 19.75
N ILE A 305 1.92 1.96 19.17
CA ILE A 305 3.24 2.42 18.70
C ILE A 305 3.33 2.13 17.20
N PRO A 306 2.91 3.06 16.34
CA PRO A 306 2.89 2.86 14.90
C PRO A 306 4.27 2.53 14.30
N LEU A 307 4.29 1.72 13.25
CA LEU A 307 5.48 1.21 12.55
C LEU A 307 6.33 0.20 13.36
N TRP A 308 6.01 -0.04 14.62
CA TRP A 308 6.62 -1.09 15.39
C TRP A 308 5.98 -2.45 15.05
N VAL A 309 6.79 -3.40 14.61
CA VAL A 309 6.38 -4.77 14.30
C VAL A 309 6.94 -5.68 15.39
N ALA A 310 6.07 -6.20 16.24
CA ALA A 310 6.44 -7.07 17.37
C ALA A 310 5.97 -8.52 17.22
N GLU A 311 5.34 -8.85 16.10
CA GLU A 311 4.78 -10.18 15.87
C GLU A 311 5.89 -11.17 15.50
N PRO A 312 6.02 -12.30 16.21
CA PRO A 312 6.91 -13.38 15.80
C PRO A 312 6.59 -13.86 14.38
N GLY A 313 7.63 -14.08 13.58
CA GLY A 313 7.49 -14.46 12.17
C GLY A 313 7.37 -13.30 11.20
N TYR A 314 7.50 -12.03 11.68
CA TYR A 314 7.50 -10.81 10.87
C TYR A 314 8.81 -10.02 10.99
N GLU A 315 9.89 -10.67 11.39
CA GLU A 315 11.18 -10.05 11.66
C GLU A 315 11.76 -9.35 10.42
N ALA A 316 11.50 -9.88 9.23
CA ALA A 316 11.95 -9.29 7.95
C ALA A 316 10.90 -8.41 7.26
N PHE A 317 9.77 -8.11 7.90
CA PHE A 317 8.71 -7.30 7.29
C PHE A 317 9.21 -5.92 6.84
N ASN A 318 10.17 -5.36 7.55
CA ASN A 318 10.81 -4.07 7.27
C ASN A 318 12.20 -4.21 6.64
N ASP A 319 12.53 -5.37 6.05
CA ASP A 319 13.81 -5.62 5.37
C ASP A 319 13.61 -6.32 4.03
N VAL A 320 12.82 -5.70 3.17
CA VAL A 320 12.46 -6.21 1.85
C VAL A 320 13.46 -5.73 0.81
N ASP A 321 14.00 -6.63 0.00
CA ASP A 321 14.90 -6.29 -1.11
C ASP A 321 14.14 -5.58 -2.24
N SER A 322 14.55 -4.37 -2.56
CA SER A 322 14.03 -3.57 -3.67
C SER A 322 15.07 -3.32 -4.79
N SER A 323 16.14 -4.09 -4.82
CA SER A 323 17.25 -3.92 -5.78
C SER A 323 16.78 -4.03 -7.23
N ARG A 324 15.83 -4.94 -7.52
CA ARG A 324 15.21 -5.08 -8.86
C ARG A 324 14.48 -3.79 -9.27
N ALA A 325 13.75 -3.17 -8.36
CA ALA A 325 13.07 -1.91 -8.63
C ALA A 325 14.08 -0.75 -8.78
N ALA A 326 15.13 -0.71 -7.96
CA ALA A 326 16.21 0.27 -8.08
C ALA A 326 16.92 0.17 -9.44
N ALA A 327 17.29 -1.04 -9.88
CA ALA A 327 17.85 -1.28 -11.20
C ALA A 327 16.87 -0.89 -12.33
N ALA A 328 15.58 -0.95 -12.07
CA ALA A 328 14.52 -0.52 -12.97
C ALA A 328 14.21 0.99 -12.88
N GLY A 329 14.87 1.75 -12.02
CA GLY A 329 14.76 3.21 -11.92
C GLY A 329 13.88 3.70 -10.77
N LEU A 330 13.61 2.86 -9.75
CA LEU A 330 13.03 3.36 -8.50
C LEU A 330 14.05 4.33 -7.85
N ALA A 331 13.64 5.56 -7.66
CA ALA A 331 14.40 6.59 -6.97
C ALA A 331 13.58 7.06 -5.76
N CYS A 332 14.06 6.75 -4.57
CA CYS A 332 13.43 7.21 -3.33
C CYS A 332 14.04 8.55 -2.92
N ARG A 333 13.18 9.50 -2.56
CA ARG A 333 13.60 10.79 -1.99
C ARG A 333 14.26 10.61 -0.63
N PRO A 334 15.05 11.58 -0.16
CA PRO A 334 15.52 11.59 1.21
C PRO A 334 14.35 11.50 2.20
N LEU A 335 14.43 10.58 3.18
CA LEU A 335 13.34 10.36 4.14
C LEU A 335 12.96 11.62 4.92
N ILE A 336 13.92 12.53 5.15
CA ILE A 336 13.65 13.80 5.81
C ILE A 336 12.68 14.69 5.03
N ASP A 337 12.64 14.60 3.69
CA ASP A 337 11.68 15.35 2.88
C ASP A 337 10.28 14.75 3.00
N THR A 338 10.17 13.41 3.06
CA THR A 338 8.90 12.73 3.37
C THR A 338 8.38 13.15 4.74
N ILE A 339 9.26 13.20 5.76
CA ILE A 339 8.92 13.62 7.12
C ILE A 339 8.38 15.06 7.13
N ARG A 340 9.10 16.02 6.52
CA ARG A 340 8.72 17.44 6.48
C ARG A 340 7.38 17.64 5.79
N ASP A 341 7.22 17.06 4.61
CA ASP A 341 6.01 17.22 3.81
C ASP A 341 4.79 16.56 4.46
N THR A 342 5.00 15.39 5.10
CA THR A 342 3.95 14.71 5.85
C THR A 342 3.51 15.53 7.06
N LEU A 343 4.46 16.07 7.83
CA LEU A 343 4.16 16.92 8.99
C LEU A 343 3.43 18.19 8.57
N ALA A 344 3.89 18.87 7.51
CA ALA A 344 3.25 20.07 7.00
C ALA A 344 1.79 19.81 6.59
N TRP A 345 1.55 18.70 5.90
CA TRP A 345 0.19 18.27 5.56
C TRP A 345 -0.63 17.94 6.82
N ASP A 346 -0.06 17.17 7.74
CA ASP A 346 -0.74 16.69 8.95
C ASP A 346 -1.20 17.85 9.85
N LEU A 347 -0.36 18.84 10.03
CA LEU A 347 -0.72 20.06 10.79
C LEU A 347 -1.83 20.87 10.12
N GLY A 348 -1.96 20.80 8.80
CA GLY A 348 -2.98 21.53 8.03
C GLY A 348 -4.31 20.80 7.86
N ARG A 349 -4.36 19.48 8.03
CA ARG A 349 -5.58 18.71 7.71
C ARG A 349 -6.72 18.88 8.72
N GLY A 350 -6.38 19.21 10.00
CA GLY A 350 -7.35 19.17 11.11
C GLY A 350 -7.87 17.75 11.39
N GLY A 351 -8.64 17.59 12.43
CA GLY A 351 -9.27 16.33 12.80
C GLY A 351 -8.49 15.50 13.83
N PRO A 352 -9.11 14.43 14.36
CA PRO A 352 -8.50 13.59 15.38
C PRO A 352 -7.36 12.75 14.84
N GLU A 353 -6.39 12.51 15.69
CA GLU A 353 -5.36 11.50 15.50
C GLU A 353 -6.01 10.11 15.59
N LYS A 354 -5.61 9.19 14.72
CA LYS A 354 -6.20 7.85 14.65
C LYS A 354 -5.34 6.79 15.30
N GLU A 355 -4.02 6.95 15.19
CA GLU A 355 -3.04 5.99 15.65
C GLU A 355 -2.06 6.66 16.61
N GLY A 356 -1.47 5.83 17.46
CA GLY A 356 -0.53 6.23 18.49
C GLY A 356 -1.14 6.35 19.87
N LEU A 357 -0.28 6.42 20.87
CA LEU A 357 -0.70 6.56 22.26
C LEU A 357 -1.35 7.93 22.52
N ASP A 358 -2.45 7.92 23.26
CA ASP A 358 -2.98 9.14 23.86
C ASP A 358 -1.90 9.80 24.73
N PRO A 359 -1.76 11.13 24.73
CA PRO A 359 -0.73 11.81 25.52
C PRO A 359 -0.79 11.57 27.02
N ALA A 360 -1.96 11.27 27.60
CA ALA A 360 -2.08 10.95 29.02
C ALA A 360 -1.60 9.51 29.27
N GLU A 361 -1.95 8.60 28.39
CA GLU A 361 -1.51 7.20 28.45
C GLU A 361 0.01 7.08 28.25
N GLU A 362 0.58 7.79 27.29
CA GLU A 362 2.03 7.82 27.11
C GLU A 362 2.76 8.32 28.35
N ARG A 363 2.27 9.41 29.00
CA ARG A 363 2.86 9.90 30.26
C ARG A 363 2.79 8.86 31.37
N ARG A 364 1.66 8.15 31.50
CA ARG A 364 1.50 7.06 32.48
C ARG A 364 2.54 5.97 32.24
N LEU A 365 2.65 5.48 31.01
CA LEU A 365 3.59 4.44 30.63
C LEU A 365 5.04 4.88 30.83
N LEU A 366 5.39 6.12 30.48
CA LEU A 366 6.71 6.67 30.71
C LEU A 366 7.07 6.73 32.21
N ALA A 367 6.12 6.99 33.07
CA ALA A 367 6.35 6.98 34.52
C ALA A 367 6.50 5.54 35.08
N GLU A 368 5.70 4.61 34.57
CA GLU A 368 5.66 3.21 35.01
C GLU A 368 6.88 2.41 34.52
N LEU A 369 7.30 2.66 33.28
CA LEU A 369 8.37 1.91 32.62
C LEU A 369 9.76 2.55 32.73
N ALA A 370 9.87 3.70 33.39
CA ALA A 370 11.12 4.46 33.58
C ALA A 370 12.03 3.84 34.66
N GLY A 371 11.99 2.53 34.89
CA GLY A 371 12.83 1.81 35.85
C GLY A 371 13.89 0.97 35.20
#